data_69ffad24b6cb79b3b90db8efb73fcb8a
#
_entry.id   69ffad24b6cb79b3b90db8efb73fcb8a
#
_cell.length_a   1.000
_cell.length_b   1.000
_cell.length_c   1.000
_cell.angle_alpha   90.00
_cell.angle_beta   90.00
_cell.angle_gamma   90.00
#
_symmetry.space_group_name_H-M   'P 1'
#
loop_
_entity.id
_entity.type
_entity.pdbx_description
1 polymer ?
#
loop_
_entity_poly.entity_id
_entity_poly.type
_entity_poly.pdbx_seq_one_letter_code
_entity_poly.pdbx_strand_id
1 'polypeptide(L)'
;PYYLLNPFTNLFFVAAEETMNSNWLTKLFKLGGALTIKRTWRAEGQDVSRNRDEVDTQKIDKALSNSWVITFPQGTTKPFAPGRKGTAHIIKNNQPIVVPVVINGFWRAFNKKGLKFKKVGTPLSIRFKEPLVIDYTQSVEHILEQIMDGIEQSKEYMLKGKHHLAQVISK
;
A
#
# COMPACT_ATOMS: atom_id res chain seq x y z
N PRO A 1 -11.20 12.25 18.32
CA PRO A 1 -11.67 12.70 16.99
C PRO A 1 -11.79 11.59 15.96
N TYR A 2 -10.99 10.51 16.04
CA TYR A 2 -11.07 9.37 15.11
C TYR A 2 -12.43 8.66 15.14
N TYR A 3 -13.07 8.62 16.29
CA TYR A 3 -14.31 7.89 16.51
C TYR A 3 -15.55 8.54 15.90
N LEU A 4 -15.48 9.81 15.52
CA LEU A 4 -16.61 10.54 14.94
C LEU A 4 -16.89 10.15 13.47
N LEU A 5 -15.83 9.85 12.69
CA LEU A 5 -15.95 9.47 11.29
C LEU A 5 -15.81 7.97 11.04
N ASN A 6 -15.34 7.22 12.03
CA ASN A 6 -15.16 5.78 11.94
C ASN A 6 -15.74 5.01 13.14
N PRO A 7 -16.96 5.33 13.60
CA PRO A 7 -17.53 4.68 14.78
C PRO A 7 -17.92 3.22 14.56
N PHE A 8 -18.02 2.78 13.30
CA PHE A 8 -18.52 1.46 12.91
C PHE A 8 -17.53 0.63 12.10
N THR A 9 -16.37 1.17 11.75
CA THR A 9 -15.40 0.46 10.92
C THR A 9 -14.04 0.43 11.63
N ASN A 10 -13.65 -0.73 12.09
CA ASN A 10 -12.29 -0.96 12.62
C ASN A 10 -11.31 -1.09 11.44
N LEU A 11 -11.27 -0.07 10.58
CA LEU A 11 -10.44 -0.04 9.38
C LEU A 11 -9.50 1.16 9.44
N PHE A 12 -8.21 0.88 9.41
CA PHE A 12 -7.16 1.88 9.33
C PHE A 12 -6.36 1.75 8.04
N PHE A 13 -5.68 2.80 7.62
CA PHE A 13 -4.74 2.73 6.50
C PHE A 13 -3.44 3.46 6.81
N VAL A 14 -2.33 2.86 6.38
CA VAL A 14 -1.00 3.42 6.59
C VAL A 14 -0.70 4.45 5.51
N ALA A 15 -0.40 5.67 5.92
CA ALA A 15 -0.07 6.76 5.02
C ALA A 15 1.17 7.54 5.49
N ALA A 16 1.89 8.15 4.53
CA ALA A 16 3.00 9.02 4.87
C ALA A 16 2.51 10.34 5.45
N GLU A 17 3.14 10.81 6.53
CA GLU A 17 2.76 12.04 7.22
C GLU A 17 2.81 13.26 6.30
N GLU A 18 3.83 13.36 5.45
CA GLU A 18 3.97 14.46 4.49
C GLU A 18 2.78 14.52 3.52
N THR A 19 2.28 13.35 3.09
CA THR A 19 1.12 13.28 2.20
C THR A 19 -0.14 13.75 2.91
N MET A 20 -0.30 13.40 4.18
CA MET A 20 -1.49 13.76 4.96
C MET A 20 -1.50 15.22 5.43
N ASN A 21 -0.38 15.91 5.37
CA ASN A 21 -0.26 17.33 5.74
C ASN A 21 -0.29 18.28 4.53
N SER A 22 -0.29 17.76 3.31
CA SER A 22 -0.10 18.57 2.10
C SER A 22 -1.31 19.47 1.74
N ASN A 23 -2.55 19.00 1.98
CA ASN A 23 -3.77 19.69 1.59
C ASN A 23 -4.86 19.56 2.66
N TRP A 24 -5.88 20.45 2.62
CA TRP A 24 -7.02 20.38 3.53
C TRP A 24 -7.82 19.06 3.40
N LEU A 25 -7.93 18.51 2.17
CA LEU A 25 -8.60 17.25 1.90
C LEU A 25 -7.85 16.07 2.51
N THR A 26 -6.51 16.05 2.45
CA THR A 26 -5.71 15.00 3.07
C THR A 26 -5.75 15.08 4.60
N LYS A 27 -5.91 16.27 5.16
CA LYS A 27 -6.18 16.45 6.60
C LYS A 27 -7.51 15.82 7.02
N LEU A 28 -8.53 15.90 6.15
CA LEU A 28 -9.82 15.24 6.38
C LEU A 28 -9.66 13.70 6.40
N PHE A 29 -8.81 13.13 5.54
CA PHE A 29 -8.53 11.69 5.55
C PHE A 29 -7.87 11.20 6.86
N LYS A 30 -7.17 12.06 7.59
CA LYS A 30 -6.67 11.70 8.92
C LYS A 30 -7.80 11.34 9.90
N LEU A 31 -8.96 11.96 9.76
CA LEU A 31 -10.13 11.67 10.57
C LEU A 31 -10.79 10.33 10.20
N GLY A 32 -10.52 9.82 8.99
CA GLY A 32 -11.02 8.55 8.47
C GLY A 32 -10.18 7.33 8.81
N GLY A 33 -9.25 7.40 9.80
CA GLY A 33 -8.46 6.25 10.24
C GLY A 33 -7.05 6.16 9.62
N ALA A 34 -6.46 7.28 9.19
CA ALA A 34 -5.08 7.29 8.73
C ALA A 34 -4.08 7.08 9.87
N LEU A 35 -3.28 6.02 9.79
CA LEU A 35 -2.09 5.82 10.60
C LEU A 35 -0.90 6.48 9.89
N THR A 36 -0.52 7.65 10.35
CA THR A 36 0.57 8.40 9.74
C THR A 36 1.91 7.88 10.20
N ILE A 37 2.79 7.58 9.25
CA ILE A 37 4.18 7.20 9.51
C ILE A 37 5.12 8.23 8.91
N LYS A 38 6.20 8.54 9.60
CA LYS A 38 7.26 9.38 9.07
C LYS A 38 8.06 8.60 8.04
N ARG A 39 8.23 9.14 6.84
CA ARG A 39 9.16 8.58 5.86
C ARG A 39 10.56 9.06 6.20
N THR A 40 11.46 8.12 6.48
CA THR A 40 12.90 8.42 6.45
C THR A 40 13.32 8.54 4.99
N TRP A 41 13.39 9.76 4.46
CA TRP A 41 14.02 10.02 3.17
C TRP A 41 15.53 9.98 3.31
N ARG A 42 16.20 9.42 2.32
CA ARG A 42 17.59 9.77 2.08
C ARG A 42 17.61 11.20 1.54
N ALA A 43 17.76 12.19 2.43
CA ALA A 43 18.18 13.50 2.02
C ALA A 43 19.68 13.42 1.78
N GLU A 44 20.09 13.57 0.51
CA GLU A 44 21.48 13.85 0.11
C GLU A 44 22.59 13.00 0.77
N GLY A 45 22.51 11.66 0.63
CA GLY A 45 23.65 10.78 0.92
C GLY A 45 24.00 10.58 2.41
N GLN A 46 23.28 11.17 3.33
CA GLN A 46 23.45 10.91 4.76
C GLN A 46 22.52 9.77 5.20
N ASP A 47 23.12 8.72 5.77
CA ASP A 47 22.40 7.72 6.55
C ASP A 47 21.83 8.42 7.80
N VAL A 48 20.60 8.95 7.68
CA VAL A 48 19.85 9.36 8.84
C VAL A 48 19.52 8.08 9.60
N SER A 49 20.20 7.94 10.76
CA SER A 49 20.07 6.79 11.63
C SER A 49 18.60 6.43 11.83
N ARG A 50 18.31 5.16 11.62
CA ARG A 50 17.01 4.52 11.79
C ARG A 50 16.62 4.49 13.28
N ASN A 51 16.33 5.61 13.87
CA ASN A 51 15.35 5.61 14.92
C ASN A 51 13.99 5.43 14.20
N ARG A 52 13.62 4.16 13.92
CA ARG A 52 12.22 3.82 13.74
C ARG A 52 11.55 4.46 14.94
N ASP A 53 10.69 5.45 14.66
CA ASP A 53 9.91 6.02 15.75
C ASP A 53 9.13 4.85 16.35
N GLU A 54 9.53 4.37 17.52
CA GLU A 54 8.86 3.30 18.25
C GLU A 54 7.37 3.61 18.39
N VAL A 55 7.04 4.88 18.47
CA VAL A 55 5.69 5.42 18.50
C VAL A 55 4.89 5.05 17.23
N ASP A 56 5.48 5.11 16.04
CA ASP A 56 4.76 4.79 14.80
C ASP A 56 4.55 3.29 14.67
N THR A 57 5.50 2.47 15.11
CA THR A 57 5.36 1.01 15.16
C THR A 57 4.28 0.62 16.17
N GLN A 58 4.29 1.17 17.37
CA GLN A 58 3.28 0.89 18.40
C GLN A 58 1.85 1.25 17.97
N LYS A 59 1.66 2.32 17.18
CA LYS A 59 0.34 2.66 16.64
C LYS A 59 -0.17 1.59 15.67
N ILE A 60 0.70 1.07 14.82
CA ILE A 60 0.36 0.01 13.86
C ILE A 60 0.06 -1.29 14.60
N ASP A 61 0.90 -1.68 15.56
CA ASP A 61 0.72 -2.88 16.36
C ASP A 61 -0.62 -2.85 17.12
N LYS A 62 -0.93 -1.71 17.74
CA LYS A 62 -2.21 -1.49 18.42
C LYS A 62 -3.41 -1.54 17.47
N ALA A 63 -3.27 -1.04 16.24
CA ALA A 63 -4.34 -1.12 15.26
C ALA A 63 -4.54 -2.56 14.77
N LEU A 64 -3.46 -3.30 14.52
CA LEU A 64 -3.50 -4.69 14.07
C LEU A 64 -4.08 -5.64 15.11
N SER A 65 -3.93 -5.35 16.40
CA SER A 65 -4.46 -6.22 17.47
C SER A 65 -6.00 -6.31 17.48
N ASN A 66 -6.70 -5.28 16.96
CA ASN A 66 -8.16 -5.20 17.05
C ASN A 66 -8.86 -4.75 15.76
N SER A 67 -8.14 -4.55 14.66
CA SER A 67 -8.68 -3.88 13.49
C SER A 67 -8.03 -4.34 12.20
N TRP A 68 -8.64 -3.97 11.07
CA TRP A 68 -8.04 -4.10 9.75
C TRP A 68 -7.10 -2.94 9.45
N VAL A 69 -5.94 -3.25 8.88
CA VAL A 69 -4.97 -2.23 8.46
C VAL A 69 -4.65 -2.41 6.98
N ILE A 70 -5.00 -1.40 6.18
CA ILE A 70 -4.64 -1.34 4.77
C ILE A 70 -3.22 -0.78 4.64
N THR A 71 -2.36 -1.48 3.92
CA THR A 71 -1.03 -1.02 3.55
C THR A 71 -0.87 -0.91 2.05
N PHE A 72 0.03 -0.03 1.60
CA PHE A 72 0.39 0.15 0.20
C PHE A 72 1.86 -0.22 0.01
N PRO A 73 2.18 -1.48 -0.32
CA PRO A 73 3.56 -1.98 -0.31
C PRO A 73 4.52 -1.18 -1.20
N GLN A 74 4.05 -0.65 -2.31
CA GLN A 74 4.85 0.16 -3.23
C GLN A 74 5.00 1.62 -2.78
N GLY A 75 4.05 2.15 -2.00
CA GLY A 75 4.01 3.55 -1.58
C GLY A 75 3.93 4.54 -2.75
N THR A 76 3.44 4.10 -3.90
CA THR A 76 3.25 4.88 -5.12
C THR A 76 2.11 4.31 -5.94
N THR A 77 1.52 5.15 -6.81
CA THR A 77 0.51 4.76 -7.79
C THR A 77 1.09 4.25 -9.11
N LYS A 78 2.43 4.27 -9.27
CA LYS A 78 3.09 3.76 -10.48
C LYS A 78 3.01 2.25 -10.50
N PRO A 79 2.41 1.62 -11.55
CA PRO A 79 2.36 0.17 -11.66
C PRO A 79 3.76 -0.44 -11.69
N PHE A 80 3.89 -1.63 -11.12
CA PHE A 80 5.13 -2.43 -11.08
C PHE A 80 6.34 -1.71 -10.47
N ALA A 81 6.10 -0.69 -9.65
CA ALA A 81 7.18 -0.12 -8.84
C ALA A 81 7.65 -1.13 -7.79
N PRO A 82 8.93 -1.11 -7.41
CA PRO A 82 9.44 -2.00 -6.38
C PRO A 82 8.69 -1.86 -5.06
N GLY A 83 8.44 -2.97 -4.41
CA GLY A 83 7.89 -2.99 -3.05
C GLY A 83 8.89 -2.41 -2.04
N ARG A 84 8.36 -1.85 -0.96
CA ARG A 84 9.14 -1.31 0.16
C ARG A 84 9.10 -2.27 1.33
N LYS A 85 10.24 -2.52 1.95
CA LYS A 85 10.39 -3.46 3.06
C LYS A 85 9.52 -3.15 4.29
N GLY A 86 9.06 -1.90 4.44
CA GLY A 86 8.25 -1.47 5.60
C GLY A 86 7.02 -2.33 5.82
N THR A 87 6.24 -2.62 4.78
CA THR A 87 5.06 -3.50 4.88
C THR A 87 5.45 -4.93 5.27
N ALA A 88 6.52 -5.49 4.70
CA ALA A 88 6.97 -6.82 5.04
C ALA A 88 7.49 -6.91 6.48
N HIS A 89 8.12 -5.86 7.00
CA HIS A 89 8.50 -5.79 8.42
C HIS A 89 7.28 -5.79 9.35
N ILE A 90 6.24 -4.99 9.03
CA ILE A 90 4.99 -4.96 9.81
C ILE A 90 4.38 -6.37 9.84
N ILE A 91 4.30 -7.02 8.69
CA ILE A 91 3.71 -8.36 8.56
C ILE A 91 4.55 -9.40 9.32
N LYS A 92 5.87 -9.39 9.18
CA LYS A 92 6.75 -10.32 9.89
C LYS A 92 6.67 -10.19 11.41
N ASN A 93 6.59 -8.95 11.91
CA ASN A 93 6.58 -8.69 13.35
C ASN A 93 5.25 -9.00 14.00
N ASN A 94 4.12 -8.76 13.31
CA ASN A 94 2.78 -8.91 13.86
C ASN A 94 2.06 -10.19 13.45
N GLN A 95 2.58 -10.91 12.44
CA GLN A 95 2.02 -12.16 11.92
C GLN A 95 0.50 -12.12 11.64
N PRO A 96 -0.02 -11.05 10.99
CA PRO A 96 -1.45 -10.90 10.75
C PRO A 96 -1.90 -11.80 9.60
N ILE A 97 -3.21 -12.02 9.48
CA ILE A 97 -3.80 -12.55 8.24
C ILE A 97 -3.65 -11.50 7.15
N VAL A 98 -3.01 -11.86 6.04
CA VAL A 98 -2.74 -10.95 4.92
C VAL A 98 -3.65 -11.26 3.74
N VAL A 99 -4.54 -10.33 3.41
CA VAL A 99 -5.46 -10.44 2.29
C VAL A 99 -4.98 -9.52 1.16
N PRO A 100 -4.52 -10.05 0.02
CA PRO A 100 -4.13 -9.22 -1.11
C PRO A 100 -5.34 -8.59 -1.78
N VAL A 101 -5.23 -7.30 -2.13
CA VAL A 101 -6.23 -6.56 -2.89
C VAL A 101 -5.63 -6.07 -4.19
N VAL A 102 -6.14 -6.55 -5.31
CA VAL A 102 -5.71 -6.17 -6.65
C VAL A 102 -6.58 -5.03 -7.17
N ILE A 103 -5.97 -3.91 -7.50
CA ILE A 103 -6.63 -2.70 -7.98
C ILE A 103 -6.18 -2.43 -9.41
N ASN A 104 -7.13 -2.40 -10.36
CA ASN A 104 -6.87 -2.16 -11.77
C ASN A 104 -7.67 -0.98 -12.33
N GLY A 105 -7.11 -0.35 -13.37
CA GLY A 105 -7.76 0.71 -14.13
C GLY A 105 -7.58 2.11 -13.58
N PHE A 106 -7.44 2.29 -12.28
CA PHE A 106 -7.39 3.59 -11.62
C PHE A 106 -6.28 4.50 -12.15
N TRP A 107 -5.08 3.96 -12.38
CA TRP A 107 -3.95 4.72 -12.92
C TRP A 107 -4.20 5.25 -14.34
N ARG A 108 -5.01 4.55 -15.14
CA ARG A 108 -5.43 4.96 -16.48
C ARG A 108 -6.58 5.96 -16.44
N ALA A 109 -7.50 5.78 -15.48
CA ALA A 109 -8.69 6.61 -15.35
C ALA A 109 -8.39 8.00 -14.80
N PHE A 110 -7.42 8.11 -13.87
CA PHE A 110 -7.17 9.34 -13.12
C PHE A 110 -5.80 9.97 -13.45
N ASN A 111 -5.74 11.30 -13.31
CA ASN A 111 -4.52 12.07 -13.44
C ASN A 111 -3.64 11.90 -12.17
N LYS A 112 -2.31 11.96 -12.33
CA LYS A 112 -1.34 11.90 -11.22
C LYS A 112 -1.46 13.04 -10.23
N LYS A 113 -1.92 14.21 -10.66
CA LYS A 113 -1.94 15.46 -9.87
C LYS A 113 -3.25 15.70 -9.11
N GLY A 114 -4.25 14.84 -9.26
CA GLY A 114 -5.51 15.04 -8.57
C GLY A 114 -6.60 14.07 -9.00
N LEU A 115 -7.77 14.24 -8.44
CA LEU A 115 -8.96 13.45 -8.72
C LEU A 115 -9.64 13.81 -10.07
N LYS A 116 -8.87 14.34 -11.03
CA LYS A 116 -9.40 14.63 -12.37
C LYS A 116 -9.38 13.37 -13.23
N PHE A 117 -10.50 13.09 -13.87
CA PHE A 117 -10.60 12.01 -14.84
C PHE A 117 -9.69 12.31 -16.05
N LYS A 118 -8.85 11.33 -16.37
CA LYS A 118 -7.98 11.35 -17.55
C LYS A 118 -8.67 10.70 -18.75
N LYS A 119 -9.39 9.60 -18.51
CA LYS A 119 -10.10 8.83 -19.53
C LYS A 119 -11.41 8.31 -18.96
N VAL A 120 -12.51 8.81 -19.49
CA VAL A 120 -13.86 8.32 -19.19
C VAL A 120 -14.07 6.95 -19.87
N GLY A 121 -14.85 6.06 -19.25
CA GLY A 121 -15.10 4.72 -19.77
C GLY A 121 -13.96 3.71 -19.50
N THR A 122 -12.93 4.07 -18.75
CA THR A 122 -11.92 3.11 -18.32
C THR A 122 -12.51 2.13 -17.30
N PRO A 123 -12.47 0.80 -17.54
CA PRO A 123 -12.94 -0.18 -16.57
C PRO A 123 -12.08 -0.14 -15.31
N LEU A 124 -12.74 -0.05 -14.16
CA LEU A 124 -12.12 -0.09 -12.85
C LEU A 124 -12.49 -1.41 -12.17
N SER A 125 -11.53 -2.06 -11.55
CA SER A 125 -11.79 -3.27 -10.76
C SER A 125 -11.00 -3.30 -9.47
N ILE A 126 -11.63 -3.86 -8.44
CA ILE A 126 -11.02 -4.19 -7.16
C ILE A 126 -11.34 -5.65 -6.90
N ARG A 127 -10.31 -6.47 -6.66
CA ARG A 127 -10.46 -7.89 -6.35
C ARG A 127 -9.78 -8.21 -5.03
N PHE A 128 -10.50 -8.81 -4.12
CA PHE A 128 -9.95 -9.44 -2.93
C PHE A 128 -9.55 -10.86 -3.30
N LYS A 129 -8.33 -11.26 -2.94
CA LYS A 129 -7.82 -12.63 -3.13
C LYS A 129 -7.89 -13.40 -1.82
N GLU A 130 -7.69 -14.70 -1.91
CA GLU A 130 -7.55 -15.54 -0.73
C GLU A 130 -6.37 -15.07 0.14
N PRO A 131 -6.48 -15.24 1.46
CA PRO A 131 -5.38 -14.91 2.37
C PRO A 131 -4.08 -15.61 1.96
N LEU A 132 -2.96 -14.88 2.05
CA LEU A 132 -1.64 -15.46 1.80
C LEU A 132 -1.24 -16.41 2.92
N VAL A 133 -0.72 -17.57 2.55
CA VAL A 133 -0.03 -18.46 3.48
C VAL A 133 1.42 -17.99 3.58
N ILE A 134 1.73 -17.28 4.65
CA ILE A 134 3.05 -16.68 4.87
C ILE A 134 3.81 -17.49 5.94
N ASP A 135 5.02 -17.93 5.59
CA ASP A 135 5.98 -18.42 6.58
C ASP A 135 6.75 -17.22 7.17
N TYR A 136 6.36 -16.81 8.36
CA TYR A 136 6.94 -15.66 9.06
C TYR A 136 8.38 -15.86 9.51
N THR A 137 8.95 -17.08 9.40
CA THR A 137 10.36 -17.35 9.67
C THR A 137 11.26 -16.91 8.53
N GLN A 138 10.71 -16.76 7.32
CA GLN A 138 11.42 -16.36 6.13
C GLN A 138 11.98 -14.92 6.21
N SER A 139 12.87 -14.59 5.28
CA SER A 139 13.43 -13.25 5.18
C SER A 139 12.36 -12.20 4.83
N VAL A 140 12.60 -10.95 5.20
CA VAL A 140 11.72 -9.81 4.87
C VAL A 140 11.59 -9.66 3.35
N GLU A 141 12.65 -9.94 2.61
CA GLU A 141 12.68 -9.91 1.15
C GLU A 141 11.72 -10.95 0.56
N HIS A 142 11.76 -12.18 1.06
CA HIS A 142 10.88 -13.25 0.61
C HIS A 142 9.41 -12.95 0.90
N ILE A 143 9.10 -12.48 2.10
CA ILE A 143 7.74 -12.03 2.46
C ILE A 143 7.29 -10.89 1.53
N LEU A 144 8.18 -9.94 1.22
CA LEU A 144 7.87 -8.85 0.29
C LEU A 144 7.56 -9.36 -1.11
N GLU A 145 8.31 -10.33 -1.61
CA GLU A 145 8.07 -10.97 -2.92
C GLU A 145 6.70 -11.63 -2.95
N GLN A 146 6.34 -12.40 -1.92
CA GLN A 146 5.01 -13.02 -1.82
C GLN A 146 3.89 -11.97 -1.81
N ILE A 147 4.07 -10.86 -1.10
CA ILE A 147 3.09 -9.76 -1.08
C ILE A 147 2.95 -9.14 -2.47
N MET A 148 4.08 -8.84 -3.15
CA MET A 148 4.09 -8.22 -4.47
C MET A 148 3.47 -9.13 -5.53
N ASP A 149 3.67 -10.43 -5.41
CA ASP A 149 3.03 -11.43 -6.26
C ASP A 149 1.52 -11.52 -5.96
N GLY A 150 1.17 -11.57 -4.69
CA GLY A 150 -0.23 -11.58 -4.25
C GLY A 150 -1.05 -10.43 -4.84
N ILE A 151 -0.52 -9.20 -4.84
CA ILE A 151 -1.18 -8.02 -5.41
C ILE A 151 -0.96 -7.85 -6.92
N GLU A 152 -0.36 -8.82 -7.62
CA GLU A 152 -0.09 -8.80 -9.07
C GLU A 152 0.81 -7.64 -9.52
N GLN A 153 1.78 -7.27 -8.70
CA GLN A 153 2.74 -6.20 -8.98
C GLN A 153 4.19 -6.68 -9.07
N SER A 154 4.41 -8.00 -9.12
CA SER A 154 5.74 -8.59 -9.34
C SER A 154 6.19 -8.42 -10.80
N LYS A 155 7.49 -8.65 -11.04
CA LYS A 155 8.08 -8.61 -12.41
C LYS A 155 7.41 -9.61 -13.35
N GLU A 156 6.99 -10.75 -12.85
CA GLU A 156 6.32 -11.79 -13.63
C GLU A 156 4.99 -11.30 -14.20
N TYR A 157 4.18 -10.62 -13.41
CA TYR A 157 2.93 -10.02 -13.89
C TYR A 157 3.15 -8.89 -14.88
N MET A 158 4.24 -8.13 -14.75
CA MET A 158 4.61 -7.13 -15.73
C MET A 158 4.91 -7.76 -17.09
N LEU A 159 5.59 -8.91 -17.12
CA LEU A 159 5.90 -9.64 -18.36
C LEU A 159 4.62 -10.25 -18.98
N LYS A 160 3.76 -10.89 -18.18
CA LYS A 160 2.46 -11.41 -18.65
C LYS A 160 1.61 -10.32 -19.30
N GLY A 161 1.56 -9.13 -18.69
CA GLY A 161 0.83 -7.98 -19.23
C GLY A 161 1.37 -7.51 -20.59
N LYS A 162 2.67 -7.54 -20.80
CA LYS A 162 3.29 -7.19 -22.09
C LYS A 162 2.98 -8.22 -23.17
N HIS A 163 3.01 -9.52 -22.86
CA HIS A 163 2.65 -10.57 -23.79
C HIS A 163 1.20 -10.49 -24.24
N HIS A 164 0.27 -10.21 -23.32
CA HIS A 164 -1.13 -10.04 -23.65
C HIS A 164 -1.37 -8.84 -24.58
N LEU A 165 -0.69 -7.73 -24.36
CA LEU A 165 -0.76 -6.56 -25.23
C LEU A 165 -0.19 -6.85 -26.64
N ALA A 166 0.92 -7.59 -26.73
CA ALA A 166 1.48 -7.97 -28.02
C ALA A 166 0.52 -8.87 -28.85
N GLN A 167 -0.17 -9.81 -28.21
CA GLN A 167 -1.16 -10.65 -28.87
C GLN A 167 -2.42 -9.91 -29.33
N VAL A 168 -2.81 -8.82 -28.63
CA VAL A 168 -3.97 -7.99 -29.01
C VAL A 168 -3.65 -7.06 -30.18
N ILE A 169 -2.39 -6.61 -30.30
CA ILE A 169 -1.94 -5.73 -31.38
C ILE A 169 -1.65 -6.51 -32.68
N SER A 170 -1.40 -7.81 -32.57
CA SER A 170 -1.11 -8.69 -33.74
C SER A 170 -2.39 -9.29 -34.37
N LYS A 171 -3.56 -8.96 -33.91
CA LYS A 171 -4.88 -9.26 -34.50
C LYS A 171 -5.50 -7.98 -35.07
#